data_bdcb0fd4e8f904d0e0d86179be03ad00
#
_entry.id   bdcb0fd4e8f904d0e0d86179be03ad00
#
_cell.length_a   1.000
_cell.length_b   1.000
_cell.length_c   1.000
_cell.angle_alpha   90.00
_cell.angle_beta   90.00
_cell.angle_gamma   90.00
#
_symmetry.space_group_name_H-M   'P 1'
#
loop_
_entity.id
_entity.type
_entity.pdbx_description
1 polymer ?
#
loop_
_entity_poly.entity_id
_entity_poly.type
_entity_poly.pdbx_seq_one_letter_code
_entity_poly.pdbx_strand_id
1 'polypeptide(L)'
;MSEKYIVFGATGSIGSSLAEQLVSSGNSVHLVARNEAELKNISDKLGCTSTVADVLEEGFIDKVKNDIAETKGIAYCVGSIDLKPLRMVTEQDFNKCMKLNLYSAVEAIKGSVSYTHLTLPTILLV
;
A
#
# COMPACT_ATOMS: atom_id res chain seq x y z
N MET A 1 -22.06 -9.66 2.82
CA MET A 1 -20.73 -10.25 3.00
C MET A 1 -19.68 -9.19 2.83
N SER A 2 -18.80 -9.06 3.80
CA SER A 2 -17.69 -8.11 3.67
C SER A 2 -16.64 -8.62 2.70
N GLU A 3 -16.07 -7.72 1.93
CA GLU A 3 -14.95 -8.02 1.05
C GLU A 3 -13.67 -7.50 1.68
N LYS A 4 -12.55 -8.15 1.38
CA LYS A 4 -11.24 -7.77 1.92
C LYS A 4 -10.46 -6.92 0.92
N TYR A 5 -9.93 -5.82 1.42
CA TYR A 5 -9.06 -4.93 0.64
C TYR A 5 -7.74 -4.72 1.36
N ILE A 6 -6.69 -4.49 0.61
CA ILE A 6 -5.37 -4.16 1.17
C ILE A 6 -5.05 -2.70 0.84
N VAL A 7 -4.64 -1.95 1.86
CA VAL A 7 -4.21 -0.56 1.70
C VAL A 7 -2.72 -0.46 2.01
N PHE A 8 -1.91 -0.18 0.99
CA PHE A 8 -0.49 0.14 1.15
C PHE A 8 -0.36 1.62 1.44
N GLY A 9 0.47 1.98 2.39
CA GLY A 9 0.60 3.37 2.83
C GLY A 9 -0.52 3.79 3.78
N ALA A 10 -0.98 2.88 4.61
CA ALA A 10 -2.16 3.07 5.46
C ALA A 10 -1.98 4.14 6.54
N THR A 11 -0.75 4.54 6.87
CA THR A 11 -0.49 5.60 7.86
C THR A 11 -0.47 7.00 7.26
N GLY A 12 -0.48 7.13 5.94
CA GLY A 12 -0.57 8.42 5.27
C GLY A 12 -1.98 9.00 5.30
N SER A 13 -2.11 10.27 4.91
CA SER A 13 -3.40 10.96 4.93
C SER A 13 -4.45 10.30 4.06
N ILE A 14 -4.08 9.96 2.83
CA ILE A 14 -5.02 9.34 1.88
C ILE A 14 -5.31 7.89 2.28
N GLY A 15 -4.25 7.13 2.59
CA GLY A 15 -4.40 5.72 2.95
C GLY A 15 -5.21 5.51 4.21
N SER A 16 -4.99 6.30 5.26
CA SER A 16 -5.75 6.19 6.49
C SER A 16 -7.22 6.57 6.31
N SER A 17 -7.48 7.62 5.54
CA SER A 17 -8.84 8.06 5.24
C SER A 17 -9.60 7.01 4.43
N LEU A 18 -8.95 6.42 3.43
CA LEU A 18 -9.54 5.35 2.62
C LEU A 18 -9.84 4.12 3.47
N ALA A 19 -8.91 3.71 4.33
CA ALA A 19 -9.10 2.57 5.22
C ALA A 19 -10.31 2.79 6.14
N GLU A 20 -10.43 3.98 6.70
CA GLU A 20 -11.56 4.34 7.55
C GLU A 20 -12.89 4.24 6.80
N GLN A 21 -12.94 4.75 5.58
CA GLN A 21 -14.15 4.68 4.75
C GLN A 21 -14.52 3.24 4.37
N LEU A 22 -13.54 2.42 4.03
CA LEU A 22 -13.77 1.02 3.69
C LEU A 22 -14.33 0.24 4.89
N VAL A 23 -13.78 0.47 6.06
CA VAL A 23 -14.27 -0.17 7.29
C VAL A 23 -15.68 0.30 7.61
N SER A 24 -15.96 1.59 7.47
CA SER A 24 -17.29 2.16 7.71
C SER A 24 -18.33 1.59 6.75
N SER A 25 -17.92 1.18 5.58
CA SER A 25 -18.82 0.56 4.58
C SER A 25 -18.98 -0.95 4.78
N GLY A 26 -18.45 -1.51 5.85
CA GLY A 26 -18.60 -2.92 6.19
C GLY A 26 -17.58 -3.86 5.57
N ASN A 27 -16.49 -3.34 5.02
CA ASN A 27 -15.44 -4.16 4.42
C ASN A 27 -14.35 -4.50 5.42
N SER A 28 -13.67 -5.63 5.18
CA SER A 28 -12.45 -5.97 5.89
C SER A 28 -11.28 -5.29 5.20
N VAL A 29 -10.35 -4.74 5.99
CA VAL A 29 -9.19 -4.05 5.44
C VAL A 29 -7.93 -4.60 6.10
N HIS A 30 -6.90 -4.86 5.28
CA HIS A 30 -5.56 -5.19 5.76
C HIS A 30 -4.65 -4.01 5.49
N LEU A 31 -4.01 -3.51 6.54
CA LEU A 31 -3.19 -2.32 6.48
C LEU A 31 -1.72 -2.66 6.32
N VAL A 32 -1.03 -1.98 5.42
CA VAL A 32 0.41 -2.17 5.22
C VAL A 32 1.10 -0.82 5.30
N ALA A 33 2.08 -0.71 6.16
CA ALA A 33 2.90 0.49 6.30
C ALA A 33 4.24 0.14 6.95
N ARG A 34 5.19 1.06 6.87
CA ARG A 34 6.54 0.84 7.41
C ARG A 34 6.70 1.25 8.87
N ASN A 35 5.91 2.17 9.36
CA ASN A 35 6.02 2.65 10.75
C ASN A 35 5.12 1.80 11.66
N GLU A 36 5.76 0.96 12.46
CA GLU A 36 5.05 0.01 13.31
C GLU A 36 4.13 0.69 14.32
N ALA A 37 4.58 1.75 14.99
CA ALA A 37 3.81 2.42 16.02
C ALA A 37 2.55 3.10 15.44
N GLU A 38 2.70 3.83 14.33
CA GLU A 38 1.57 4.48 13.67
C GLU A 38 0.60 3.46 13.10
N LEU A 39 1.13 2.39 12.52
CA LEU A 39 0.30 1.32 11.95
C LEU A 39 -0.52 0.63 13.03
N LYS A 40 0.09 0.35 14.18
CA LYS A 40 -0.61 -0.27 15.29
C LYS A 40 -1.74 0.61 15.81
N ASN A 41 -1.52 1.91 15.92
CA ASN A 41 -2.55 2.85 16.36
C ASN A 41 -3.76 2.82 15.44
N ILE A 42 -3.55 2.85 14.13
CA ILE A 42 -4.64 2.82 13.16
C ILE A 42 -5.32 1.45 13.15
N SER A 43 -4.55 0.39 13.19
CA SER A 43 -5.05 -0.97 13.23
C SER A 43 -5.97 -1.20 14.43
N ASP A 44 -5.56 -0.76 15.61
CA ASP A 44 -6.36 -0.88 16.83
C ASP A 44 -7.62 -0.01 16.76
N LYS A 45 -7.49 1.21 16.24
CA LYS A 45 -8.61 2.14 16.10
C LYS A 45 -9.69 1.60 15.18
N LEU A 46 -9.31 0.99 14.07
CA LEU A 46 -10.25 0.50 13.06
C LEU A 46 -10.60 -0.98 13.20
N GLY A 47 -9.91 -1.70 14.09
CA GLY A 47 -10.11 -3.13 14.24
C GLY A 47 -9.65 -3.94 13.03
N CYS A 48 -8.58 -3.50 12.37
CA CYS A 48 -8.06 -4.13 11.18
C CYS A 48 -6.82 -4.98 11.46
N THR A 49 -6.55 -5.94 10.57
CA THR A 49 -5.26 -6.63 10.55
C THR A 49 -4.22 -5.74 9.87
N SER A 50 -2.95 -6.00 10.14
CA SER A 50 -1.87 -5.18 9.58
C SER A 50 -0.57 -5.96 9.41
N THR A 51 0.28 -5.47 8.51
CA THR A 51 1.62 -5.99 8.30
C THR A 51 2.59 -4.82 8.21
N VAL A 52 3.68 -4.88 8.95
CA VAL A 52 4.76 -3.89 8.85
C VAL A 52 5.65 -4.29 7.67
N ALA A 53 5.70 -3.46 6.67
CA ALA A 53 6.53 -3.67 5.48
C ALA A 53 6.88 -2.34 4.84
N ASP A 54 8.12 -2.25 4.35
CA ASP A 54 8.59 -1.10 3.59
C ASP A 54 8.61 -1.49 2.10
N VAL A 55 7.85 -0.77 1.28
CA VAL A 55 7.76 -1.06 -0.15
C VAL A 55 9.08 -0.84 -0.89
N LEU A 56 10.04 -0.16 -0.27
CA LEU A 56 11.40 -0.02 -0.83
C LEU A 56 12.25 -1.26 -0.60
N GLU A 57 11.88 -2.13 0.32
CA GLU A 57 12.59 -3.38 0.55
C GLU A 57 12.29 -4.37 -0.56
N GLU A 58 13.32 -5.10 -0.99
CA GLU A 58 13.16 -6.16 -1.95
C GLU A 58 12.33 -7.29 -1.34
N GLY A 59 11.36 -7.78 -2.09
CA GLY A 59 10.50 -8.86 -1.61
C GLY A 59 9.43 -8.46 -0.60
N PHE A 60 9.08 -7.18 -0.52
CA PHE A 60 8.04 -6.73 0.42
C PHE A 60 6.69 -7.44 0.18
N ILE A 61 6.41 -7.84 -1.04
CA ILE A 61 5.18 -8.54 -1.40
C ILE A 61 5.06 -9.89 -0.68
N ASP A 62 6.17 -10.56 -0.44
CA ASP A 62 6.15 -11.86 0.24
C ASP A 62 5.58 -11.76 1.66
N LYS A 63 5.73 -10.61 2.30
CA LYS A 63 5.20 -10.37 3.65
C LYS A 63 3.67 -10.29 3.67
N VAL A 64 3.05 -9.95 2.55
CA VAL A 64 1.60 -9.80 2.44
C VAL A 64 0.98 -10.83 1.50
N LYS A 65 1.74 -11.83 1.09
CA LYS A 65 1.34 -12.82 0.09
C LYS A 65 0.02 -13.52 0.44
N ASN A 66 -0.14 -13.94 1.68
CA ASN A 66 -1.35 -14.64 2.12
C ASN A 66 -2.57 -13.70 2.12
N ASP A 67 -2.36 -12.45 2.46
CA ASP A 67 -3.42 -11.45 2.47
C ASP A 67 -3.85 -11.06 1.06
N ILE A 68 -2.88 -10.97 0.15
CA ILE A 68 -3.15 -10.70 -1.27
C ILE A 68 -4.01 -11.81 -1.87
N ALA A 69 -3.76 -13.06 -1.53
CA ALA A 69 -4.50 -14.20 -2.07
C ALA A 69 -6.01 -14.12 -1.77
N GLU A 70 -6.38 -13.47 -0.68
CA GLU A 70 -7.76 -13.34 -0.23
C GLU A 70 -8.39 -11.99 -0.57
N THR A 71 -7.62 -11.08 -1.16
CA THR A 71 -8.10 -9.71 -1.39
C THR A 71 -8.99 -9.58 -2.62
N LYS A 72 -9.98 -8.72 -2.50
CA LYS A 72 -10.84 -8.31 -3.62
C LYS A 72 -10.18 -7.20 -4.43
N GLY A 73 -9.36 -6.38 -3.79
CA GLY A 73 -8.67 -5.28 -4.45
C GLY A 73 -7.58 -4.70 -3.58
N ILE A 74 -6.72 -3.91 -4.18
CA ILE A 74 -5.65 -3.21 -3.48
C ILE A 74 -5.71 -1.71 -3.77
N ALA A 75 -5.27 -0.92 -2.79
CA ALA A 75 -5.06 0.51 -2.95
C ALA A 75 -3.60 0.81 -2.59
N TYR A 76 -2.86 1.37 -3.53
CA TYR A 76 -1.48 1.77 -3.33
C TYR A 76 -1.44 3.27 -3.07
N CYS A 77 -1.30 3.65 -1.81
CA CYS A 77 -1.34 5.03 -1.35
C CYS A 77 0.03 5.50 -0.84
N VAL A 78 1.09 4.91 -1.38
CA VAL A 78 2.47 5.26 -1.02
C VAL A 78 3.03 6.19 -2.07
N GLY A 79 3.61 7.29 -1.63
CA GLY A 79 4.27 8.21 -2.53
C GLY A 79 5.03 9.26 -1.74
N SER A 80 6.04 9.82 -2.35
CA SER A 80 6.82 10.90 -1.73
C SER A 80 7.42 11.77 -2.83
N ILE A 81 7.55 13.05 -2.52
CA ILE A 81 8.15 14.03 -3.41
C ILE A 81 9.27 14.72 -2.65
N ASP A 82 10.49 14.66 -3.20
CA ASP A 82 11.62 15.41 -2.70
C ASP A 82 11.73 16.72 -3.48
N LEU A 83 11.59 17.83 -2.77
CA LEU A 83 11.70 19.15 -3.41
C LEU A 83 13.15 19.59 -3.42
N LYS A 84 13.80 19.46 -4.57
CA LYS A 84 15.18 19.87 -4.80
C LYS A 84 15.32 20.61 -6.12
N PRO A 85 16.22 21.62 -6.20
CA PRO A 85 16.59 22.19 -7.51
C PRO A 85 17.14 21.08 -8.40
N LEU A 86 16.81 21.11 -9.68
CA LEU A 86 17.23 20.07 -10.63
C LEU A 86 18.74 19.81 -10.62
N ARG A 87 19.54 20.86 -10.47
CA ARG A 87 21.01 20.75 -10.42
C ARG A 87 21.52 19.93 -9.22
N MET A 88 20.71 19.76 -8.18
CA MET A 88 21.09 19.04 -6.97
C MET A 88 20.54 17.61 -6.95
N VAL A 89 19.74 17.24 -7.95
CA VAL A 89 19.18 15.89 -8.05
C VAL A 89 20.28 14.92 -8.46
N THR A 90 20.44 13.86 -7.66
CA THR A 90 21.40 12.79 -7.95
C THR A 90 20.69 11.61 -8.60
N GLU A 91 21.48 10.70 -9.18
CA GLU A 91 20.94 9.45 -9.71
C GLU A 91 20.22 8.65 -8.62
N GLN A 92 20.77 8.66 -7.40
CA GLN A 92 20.14 7.97 -6.26
C GLN A 92 18.78 8.57 -5.91
N ASP A 93 18.66 9.91 -5.94
CA ASP A 93 17.38 10.58 -5.71
C ASP A 93 16.34 10.16 -6.76
N PHE A 94 16.76 10.16 -8.02
CA PHE A 94 15.91 9.75 -9.13
C PHE A 94 15.44 8.30 -8.98
N ASN A 95 16.38 7.38 -8.72
CA ASN A 95 16.07 5.96 -8.58
C ASN A 95 15.15 5.69 -7.39
N LYS A 96 15.36 6.37 -6.28
CA LYS A 96 14.49 6.24 -5.10
C LYS A 96 13.08 6.71 -5.40
N CYS A 97 12.95 7.84 -6.08
CA CYS A 97 11.65 8.38 -6.48
C CYS A 97 10.90 7.43 -7.41
N MET A 98 11.57 6.91 -8.42
CA MET A 98 10.99 5.95 -9.36
C MET A 98 10.61 4.64 -8.67
N LYS A 99 11.46 4.15 -7.79
CA LYS A 99 11.18 2.91 -7.06
C LYS A 99 9.96 3.07 -6.15
N LEU A 100 9.92 4.14 -5.37
CA LEU A 100 8.84 4.37 -4.41
C LEU A 100 7.51 4.63 -5.10
N ASN A 101 7.49 5.52 -6.09
CA ASN A 101 6.25 6.01 -6.69
C ASN A 101 5.76 5.16 -7.86
N LEU A 102 6.62 4.36 -8.47
CA LEU A 102 6.24 3.57 -9.64
C LEU A 102 6.59 2.08 -9.52
N TYR A 103 7.85 1.74 -9.34
CA TYR A 103 8.28 0.33 -9.39
C TYR A 103 7.63 -0.51 -8.28
N SER A 104 7.57 0.01 -7.06
CA SER A 104 6.93 -0.70 -5.95
C SER A 104 5.43 -0.87 -6.16
N ALA A 105 4.78 0.11 -6.80
CA ALA A 105 3.38 -0.02 -7.20
C ALA A 105 3.19 -1.14 -8.22
N VAL A 106 4.09 -1.24 -9.20
CA VAL A 106 4.07 -2.33 -10.19
C VAL A 106 4.25 -3.68 -9.51
N GLU A 107 5.16 -3.79 -8.54
CA GLU A 107 5.35 -5.02 -7.77
C GLU A 107 4.09 -5.43 -7.00
N ALA A 108 3.38 -4.46 -6.41
CA ALA A 108 2.13 -4.71 -5.73
C ALA A 108 1.06 -5.24 -6.70
N ILE A 109 0.97 -4.65 -7.87
CA ILE A 109 0.04 -5.08 -8.93
C ILE A 109 0.39 -6.49 -9.40
N LYS A 110 1.66 -6.75 -9.68
CA LYS A 110 2.12 -8.08 -10.12
C LYS A 110 1.77 -9.16 -9.08
N GLY A 111 1.98 -8.86 -7.81
CA GLY A 111 1.62 -9.78 -6.74
C GLY A 111 0.13 -10.10 -6.71
N SER A 112 -0.71 -9.11 -6.94
CA SER A 112 -2.16 -9.27 -6.99
C SER A 112 -2.61 -10.11 -8.17
N VAL A 113 -2.03 -9.88 -9.34
CA VAL A 113 -2.43 -10.56 -10.59
C VAL A 113 -2.19 -12.07 -10.52
N SER A 114 -1.25 -12.50 -9.71
CA SER A 114 -0.98 -13.94 -9.53
C SER A 114 -2.17 -14.70 -8.94
N TYR A 115 -3.08 -14.01 -8.25
CA TYR A 115 -4.19 -14.62 -7.54
C TYR A 115 -5.56 -14.25 -8.09
N THR A 116 -5.64 -13.18 -8.87
CA THR A 116 -6.92 -12.70 -9.41
C THR A 116 -6.73 -12.28 -10.86
N HIS A 117 -7.83 -12.31 -11.62
CA HIS A 117 -7.82 -11.68 -12.93
C HIS A 117 -7.82 -10.17 -12.75
N LEU A 118 -6.87 -9.50 -13.38
CA LEU A 118 -6.75 -8.06 -13.29
C LEU A 118 -7.91 -7.37 -14.00
N THR A 119 -8.63 -6.55 -13.25
CA THR A 119 -9.60 -5.62 -13.80
C THR A 119 -9.30 -4.24 -13.24
N LEU A 120 -9.50 -3.19 -14.03
CA LEU A 120 -9.20 -1.83 -13.61
C LEU A 120 -9.92 -1.41 -12.31
N PRO A 121 -11.18 -1.78 -12.07
CA PRO A 121 -11.86 -1.39 -10.83
C PRO A 121 -11.29 -1.96 -9.55
N THR A 122 -10.45 -2.99 -9.63
CA THR A 122 -9.88 -3.63 -8.43
C THR A 122 -8.55 -3.06 -7.99
N ILE A 123 -7.97 -2.15 -8.75
CA ILE A 123 -6.67 -1.55 -8.45
C ILE A 123 -6.80 -0.03 -8.46
N LEU A 124 -6.33 0.60 -7.39
CA LEU A 124 -6.27 2.05 -7.25
C LEU A 124 -4.83 2.46 -6.95
N LEU A 125 -4.26 3.33 -7.81
CA LEU A 125 -2.95 3.95 -7.61
C LEU A 125 -3.14 5.42 -7.26
N VAL A 126 -2.52 5.84 -6.16
CA VAL A 126 -2.62 7.21 -5.65
C VAL A 126 -1.24 7.84 -5.48
#